data_8deccb9be7655ddfbbe9c1c44b0ba19e
#
_entry.id   8deccb9be7655ddfbbe9c1c44b0ba19e
#
_cell.length_a   1.000
_cell.length_b   1.000
_cell.length_c   1.000
_cell.angle_alpha   90.00
_cell.angle_beta   90.00
_cell.angle_gamma   90.00
#
_symmetry.space_group_name_H-M   'P 1'
#
loop_
_entity.id
_entity.type
_entity.pdbx_description
1 polymer ?
#
loop_
_entity_poly.entity_id
_entity_poly.type
_entity_poly.pdbx_seq_one_letter_code
_entity_poly.pdbx_strand_id
1 'polypeptide(L)'
;VPVSAVRVEVWSDIVCPWCYIGKRRFESALAEFDGEVEVEWRSFQLDPNAPVGRFQPTPDHLAAKMGASREQVEGMMGQVTAVAAEVGLEYDLMNSVSLNTFDAHRVLHLAKSHGLGTVAHERLMRANLVEARTLDTPTLVELAAEIGVPAQETERVLAGDEYAHEVREDFSQARRYGVSGVPFFVLNSAYGVSGAQPTEVFAQALQQAAQG
;
A
#
# COMPACT_ATOMS: atom_id res chain seq x y z
N VAL A 1 -32.24 10.97 -9.14
CA VAL A 1 -30.97 11.70 -9.04
C VAL A 1 -29.89 10.66 -9.13
N PRO A 2 -28.95 10.69 -10.10
CA PRO A 2 -27.84 9.77 -10.09
C PRO A 2 -27.06 9.96 -8.79
N VAL A 3 -26.90 8.90 -8.00
CA VAL A 3 -26.05 8.90 -6.82
C VAL A 3 -24.64 9.09 -7.34
N SER A 4 -23.98 10.16 -6.93
CA SER A 4 -22.58 10.37 -7.30
C SER A 4 -21.73 9.25 -6.71
N ALA A 5 -20.75 8.77 -7.47
CA ALA A 5 -19.82 7.75 -6.99
C ALA A 5 -19.13 8.19 -5.69
N VAL A 6 -18.98 7.29 -4.74
CA VAL A 6 -18.17 7.54 -3.53
C VAL A 6 -16.71 7.52 -3.93
N ARG A 7 -16.00 8.60 -3.71
CA ARG A 7 -14.56 8.68 -3.96
C ARG A 7 -13.80 8.27 -2.71
N VAL A 8 -12.91 7.31 -2.84
CA VAL A 8 -12.06 6.82 -1.74
C VAL A 8 -10.60 6.98 -2.10
N GLU A 9 -9.88 7.77 -1.32
CA GLU A 9 -8.43 7.89 -1.40
C GLU A 9 -7.80 7.01 -0.32
N VAL A 10 -6.80 6.22 -0.69
CA VAL A 10 -6.15 5.26 0.21
C VAL A 10 -4.66 5.53 0.26
N TRP A 11 -4.18 6.04 1.40
CA TRP A 11 -2.73 6.14 1.64
C TRP A 11 -2.21 4.79 2.15
N SER A 12 -1.16 4.33 1.52
CA SER A 12 -0.60 3.00 1.73
C SER A 12 0.90 2.97 1.43
N ASP A 13 1.61 2.08 2.12
CA ASP A 13 2.98 1.70 1.77
C ASP A 13 3.04 0.21 1.43
N ILE A 14 3.79 -0.14 0.41
CA ILE A 14 3.85 -1.50 -0.16
C ILE A 14 4.46 -2.54 0.78
N VAL A 15 5.29 -2.10 1.72
CA VAL A 15 5.93 -2.97 2.72
C VAL A 15 5.15 -3.07 4.03
N CYS A 16 4.00 -2.44 4.10
CA CYS A 16 3.16 -2.41 5.29
C CYS A 16 2.21 -3.61 5.33
N PRO A 17 2.37 -4.56 6.27
CA PRO A 17 1.49 -5.71 6.37
C PRO A 17 0.02 -5.35 6.61
N TRP A 18 -0.23 -4.31 7.40
CA TRP A 18 -1.58 -3.84 7.68
C TRP A 18 -2.26 -3.19 6.47
N CYS A 19 -1.49 -2.61 5.56
CA CYS A 19 -2.04 -2.02 4.34
C CYS A 19 -2.68 -3.08 3.43
N TYR A 20 -2.08 -4.24 3.30
CA TYR A 20 -2.63 -5.33 2.49
C TYR A 20 -3.84 -5.99 3.16
N ILE A 21 -3.79 -6.19 4.47
CA ILE A 21 -4.94 -6.64 5.26
C ILE A 21 -6.10 -5.64 5.13
N GLY A 22 -5.83 -4.34 5.29
CA GLY A 22 -6.82 -3.28 5.14
C GLY A 22 -7.45 -3.26 3.74
N LYS A 23 -6.64 -3.47 2.70
CA LYS A 23 -7.11 -3.61 1.32
C LYS A 23 -8.13 -4.74 1.19
N ARG A 24 -7.84 -5.93 1.72
CA ARG A 24 -8.77 -7.09 1.67
C ARG A 24 -10.07 -6.81 2.41
N ARG A 25 -10.01 -6.22 3.59
CA ARG A 25 -11.20 -5.87 4.37
C ARG A 25 -12.05 -4.81 3.69
N PHE A 26 -11.41 -3.80 3.10
CA PHE A 26 -12.08 -2.78 2.30
C PHE A 26 -12.73 -3.37 1.04
N GLU A 27 -12.05 -4.24 0.31
CA GLU A 27 -12.60 -4.94 -0.85
C GLU A 27 -13.82 -5.80 -0.50
N SER A 28 -13.82 -6.45 0.66
CA SER A 28 -15.00 -7.19 1.15
C SER A 28 -16.19 -6.27 1.37
N ALA A 29 -15.97 -5.07 1.90
CA ALA A 29 -17.02 -4.08 2.05
C ALA A 29 -17.52 -3.54 0.70
N LEU A 30 -16.60 -3.34 -0.26
CA LEU A 30 -16.96 -2.92 -1.62
C LEU A 30 -17.83 -3.96 -2.34
N ALA A 31 -17.56 -5.24 -2.15
CA ALA A 31 -18.34 -6.33 -2.79
C ALA A 31 -19.81 -6.36 -2.32
N GLU A 32 -20.11 -5.85 -1.15
CA GLU A 32 -21.46 -5.78 -0.57
C GLU A 32 -22.13 -4.41 -0.75
N PHE A 33 -21.42 -3.44 -1.30
CA PHE A 33 -21.93 -2.08 -1.48
C PHE A 33 -22.58 -1.92 -2.85
N ASP A 34 -23.86 -1.47 -2.90
CA ASP A 34 -24.63 -1.34 -4.13
C ASP A 34 -24.34 -0.07 -4.96
N GLY A 35 -23.51 0.84 -4.43
CA GLY A 35 -23.16 2.10 -5.09
C GLY A 35 -21.89 2.01 -5.92
N GLU A 36 -21.66 3.02 -6.76
CA GLU A 36 -20.37 3.18 -7.45
C GLU A 36 -19.32 3.73 -6.50
N VAL A 37 -18.11 3.19 -6.57
CA VAL A 37 -16.96 3.65 -5.80
C VAL A 37 -15.75 3.83 -6.71
N GLU A 38 -15.15 5.02 -6.63
CA GLU A 38 -13.87 5.31 -7.27
C GLU A 38 -12.76 5.23 -6.24
N VAL A 39 -11.80 4.35 -6.44
CA VAL A 39 -10.68 4.15 -5.51
C VAL A 39 -9.41 4.74 -6.11
N GLU A 40 -8.76 5.63 -5.38
CA GLU A 40 -7.49 6.22 -5.73
C GLU A 40 -6.43 5.92 -4.69
N TRP A 41 -5.39 5.19 -5.09
CA TRP A 41 -4.26 4.87 -4.25
C TRP A 41 -3.28 6.04 -4.18
N ARG A 42 -2.85 6.37 -2.96
CA ARG A 42 -1.91 7.43 -2.64
C ARG A 42 -0.66 6.86 -1.98
N SER A 43 0.47 7.43 -2.29
CA SER A 43 1.76 7.03 -1.74
C SER A 43 1.95 7.53 -0.31
N PHE A 44 2.50 6.67 0.53
CA PHE A 44 2.98 7.00 1.86
C PHE A 44 4.23 6.16 2.16
N GLN A 45 5.22 6.72 2.85
CA GLN A 45 6.38 5.97 3.31
C GLN A 45 6.39 5.88 4.83
N LEU A 46 6.38 4.66 5.37
CA LEU A 46 6.57 4.41 6.80
C LEU A 46 7.97 4.78 7.26
N ASP A 47 8.96 4.60 6.40
CA ASP A 47 10.36 4.94 6.66
C ASP A 47 10.97 5.74 5.50
N PRO A 48 10.69 7.05 5.41
CA PRO A 48 11.21 7.91 4.36
C PRO A 48 12.73 8.10 4.44
N ASN A 49 13.35 7.77 5.58
CA ASN A 49 14.79 7.89 5.80
C ASN A 49 15.54 6.58 5.57
N ALA A 50 14.86 5.51 5.17
CA ALA A 50 15.53 4.26 4.82
C ALA A 50 16.55 4.53 3.69
N PRO A 51 17.78 3.97 3.78
CA PRO A 51 18.79 4.21 2.75
C PRO A 51 18.36 3.70 1.38
N VAL A 52 18.48 4.54 0.37
CA VAL A 52 18.19 4.17 -1.02
C VAL A 52 19.20 3.13 -1.52
N GLY A 53 18.70 2.11 -2.21
CA GLY A 53 19.56 1.05 -2.77
C GLY A 53 20.11 0.06 -1.73
N ARG A 54 19.69 0.17 -0.47
CA ARG A 54 20.04 -0.78 0.57
C ARG A 54 18.87 -1.70 0.86
N PHE A 55 19.14 -2.99 0.80
CA PHE A 55 18.19 -4.05 1.07
C PHE A 55 18.66 -4.85 2.29
N GLN A 56 17.77 -5.10 3.23
CA GLN A 56 18.11 -5.85 4.44
C GLN A 56 16.93 -6.70 4.91
N PRO A 57 17.18 -7.82 5.58
CA PRO A 57 16.10 -8.64 6.14
C PRO A 57 15.16 -7.80 7.02
N THR A 58 13.87 -7.89 6.76
CA THR A 58 12.87 -7.10 7.51
C THR A 58 12.92 -7.33 9.02
N PRO A 59 13.09 -8.59 9.53
CA PRO A 59 13.19 -8.81 10.96
C PRO A 59 14.35 -8.05 11.60
N ASP A 60 15.50 -8.02 10.95
CA ASP A 60 16.71 -7.33 11.46
C ASP A 60 16.52 -5.81 11.43
N HIS A 61 15.92 -5.28 10.34
CA HIS A 61 15.58 -3.86 10.22
C HIS A 61 14.63 -3.41 11.34
N LEU A 62 13.56 -4.16 11.56
CA LEU A 62 12.57 -3.82 12.59
C LEU A 62 13.15 -3.93 14.01
N ALA A 63 13.95 -4.96 14.28
CA ALA A 63 14.62 -5.10 15.57
C ALA A 63 15.50 -3.88 15.87
N ALA A 64 16.30 -3.44 14.92
CA ALA A 64 17.15 -2.26 15.06
C ALA A 64 16.34 -0.96 15.21
N LYS A 65 15.29 -0.78 14.39
CA LYS A 65 14.44 0.42 14.40
C LYS A 65 13.64 0.57 15.69
N MET A 66 13.15 -0.54 16.22
CA MET A 66 12.28 -0.55 17.42
C MET A 66 13.07 -0.71 18.72
N GLY A 67 14.38 -1.00 18.67
CA GLY A 67 15.15 -1.37 19.85
C GLY A 67 14.63 -2.67 20.50
N ALA A 68 14.06 -3.58 19.70
CA ALA A 68 13.47 -4.82 20.15
C ALA A 68 14.41 -6.00 19.89
N SER A 69 14.22 -7.10 20.65
CA SER A 69 14.91 -8.35 20.34
C SER A 69 14.34 -9.00 19.09
N ARG A 70 15.12 -9.87 18.44
CA ARG A 70 14.63 -10.64 17.30
C ARG A 70 13.41 -11.47 17.65
N GLU A 71 13.40 -12.09 18.84
CA GLU A 71 12.26 -12.87 19.33
C GLU A 71 10.99 -12.04 19.45
N GLN A 72 11.10 -10.81 19.95
CA GLN A 72 9.95 -9.88 20.02
C GLN A 72 9.42 -9.52 18.64
N VAL A 73 10.30 -9.27 17.68
CA VAL A 73 9.91 -8.99 16.28
C VAL A 73 9.25 -10.21 15.64
N GLU A 74 9.82 -11.41 15.84
CA GLU A 74 9.22 -12.67 15.34
C GLU A 74 7.83 -12.90 15.92
N GLY A 75 7.62 -12.62 17.19
CA GLY A 75 6.30 -12.69 17.83
C GLY A 75 5.30 -11.71 17.20
N MET A 76 5.70 -10.47 16.97
CA MET A 76 4.86 -9.46 16.31
C MET A 76 4.52 -9.86 14.87
N MET A 77 5.50 -10.34 14.10
CA MET A 77 5.29 -10.82 12.74
C MET A 77 4.37 -12.03 12.70
N GLY A 78 4.49 -12.95 13.66
CA GLY A 78 3.60 -14.10 13.79
C GLY A 78 2.15 -13.69 14.03
N GLN A 79 1.92 -12.68 14.85
CA GLN A 79 0.57 -12.16 15.12
C GLN A 79 -0.06 -11.55 13.85
N VAL A 80 0.66 -10.69 13.16
CA VAL A 80 0.11 -10.06 11.95
C VAL A 80 -0.05 -11.07 10.81
N THR A 81 0.80 -12.08 10.71
CA THR A 81 0.68 -13.18 9.77
C THR A 81 -0.59 -13.99 10.01
N ALA A 82 -0.94 -14.25 11.27
CA ALA A 82 -2.18 -14.92 11.63
C ALA A 82 -3.42 -14.10 11.22
N VAL A 83 -3.41 -12.78 11.44
CA VAL A 83 -4.50 -11.89 11.01
C VAL A 83 -4.60 -11.85 9.47
N ALA A 84 -3.47 -11.83 8.77
CA ALA A 84 -3.44 -11.87 7.31
C ALA A 84 -4.08 -13.17 6.76
N ALA A 85 -3.84 -14.30 7.40
CA ALA A 85 -4.44 -15.58 7.02
C ALA A 85 -5.98 -15.55 7.08
N GLU A 86 -6.57 -14.81 8.03
CA GLU A 86 -8.02 -14.65 8.14
C GLU A 86 -8.65 -13.97 6.90
N VAL A 87 -7.88 -13.19 6.18
CA VAL A 87 -8.30 -12.51 4.94
C VAL A 87 -7.69 -13.14 3.68
N GLY A 88 -7.16 -14.35 3.78
CA GLY A 88 -6.64 -15.14 2.65
C GLY A 88 -5.24 -14.74 2.18
N LEU A 89 -4.46 -14.06 3.01
CA LEU A 89 -3.08 -13.66 2.70
C LEU A 89 -2.08 -14.55 3.44
N GLU A 90 -1.23 -15.24 2.67
CA GLU A 90 -0.17 -16.11 3.20
C GLU A 90 1.16 -15.34 3.26
N TYR A 91 1.35 -14.55 4.31
CA TYR A 91 2.56 -13.73 4.47
C TYR A 91 3.82 -14.57 4.74
N ASP A 92 4.92 -14.15 4.13
CA ASP A 92 6.27 -14.62 4.44
C ASP A 92 7.14 -13.45 4.94
N LEU A 93 6.76 -12.86 6.07
CA LEU A 93 7.42 -11.68 6.62
C LEU A 93 8.85 -11.96 7.12
N MET A 94 9.10 -13.18 7.59
CA MET A 94 10.41 -13.56 8.10
C MET A 94 11.50 -13.56 7.03
N ASN A 95 11.13 -13.84 5.78
CA ASN A 95 12.03 -13.83 4.63
C ASN A 95 11.91 -12.54 3.79
N SER A 96 11.00 -11.64 4.16
CA SER A 96 10.82 -10.38 3.44
C SER A 96 12.00 -9.44 3.60
N VAL A 97 12.12 -8.50 2.68
CA VAL A 97 13.24 -7.55 2.59
C VAL A 97 12.72 -6.13 2.71
N SER A 98 13.27 -5.39 3.66
CA SER A 98 13.03 -3.95 3.84
C SER A 98 13.87 -3.13 2.87
N LEU A 99 13.29 -2.04 2.38
CA LEU A 99 13.91 -1.12 1.42
C LEU A 99 13.30 0.28 1.56
N ASN A 100 13.95 1.25 0.93
CA ASN A 100 13.31 2.54 0.68
C ASN A 100 12.28 2.38 -0.44
N THR A 101 11.02 2.67 -0.17
CA THR A 101 9.89 2.42 -1.08
C THR A 101 9.61 3.54 -2.07
N PHE A 102 10.41 4.62 -2.07
CA PHE A 102 10.16 5.79 -2.93
C PHE A 102 10.08 5.43 -4.43
N ASP A 103 11.05 4.68 -4.94
CA ASP A 103 11.06 4.28 -6.34
C ASP A 103 9.91 3.32 -6.69
N ALA A 104 9.56 2.42 -5.80
CA ALA A 104 8.37 1.58 -5.98
C ALA A 104 7.09 2.42 -6.05
N HIS A 105 6.95 3.47 -5.25
CA HIS A 105 5.83 4.41 -5.36
C HIS A 105 5.83 5.17 -6.70
N ARG A 106 6.97 5.51 -7.25
CA ARG A 106 7.06 6.10 -8.59
C ARG A 106 6.56 5.15 -9.68
N VAL A 107 6.88 3.86 -9.56
CA VAL A 107 6.34 2.81 -10.45
C VAL A 107 4.82 2.68 -10.29
N LEU A 108 4.28 2.80 -9.09
CA LEU A 108 2.83 2.82 -8.86
C LEU A 108 2.15 4.00 -9.58
N HIS A 109 2.74 5.18 -9.55
CA HIS A 109 2.23 6.33 -10.30
C HIS A 109 2.31 6.14 -11.81
N LEU A 110 3.38 5.52 -12.32
CA LEU A 110 3.46 5.12 -13.72
C LEU A 110 2.33 4.14 -14.08
N ALA A 111 2.12 3.11 -13.29
CA ALA A 111 1.03 2.15 -13.52
C ALA A 111 -0.35 2.84 -13.47
N LYS A 112 -0.54 3.80 -12.57
CA LYS A 112 -1.77 4.59 -12.47
C LYS A 112 -2.02 5.39 -13.75
N SER A 113 -0.98 5.93 -14.41
CA SER A 113 -1.13 6.62 -15.70
C SER A 113 -1.61 5.71 -16.83
N HIS A 114 -1.45 4.39 -16.68
CA HIS A 114 -1.98 3.35 -17.55
C HIS A 114 -3.34 2.79 -17.09
N GLY A 115 -3.96 3.34 -16.06
CA GLY A 115 -5.20 2.81 -15.49
C GLY A 115 -5.02 1.54 -14.66
N LEU A 116 -3.78 1.22 -14.25
CA LEU A 116 -3.40 -0.02 -13.59
C LEU A 116 -3.00 0.17 -12.10
N GLY A 117 -3.39 1.28 -11.48
CA GLY A 117 -2.97 1.62 -10.12
C GLY A 117 -3.33 0.56 -9.08
N THR A 118 -4.56 0.09 -9.05
CA THR A 118 -5.03 -0.94 -8.10
C THR A 118 -4.33 -2.28 -8.33
N VAL A 119 -4.17 -2.69 -9.59
CA VAL A 119 -3.48 -3.94 -9.98
C VAL A 119 -2.00 -3.87 -9.57
N ALA A 120 -1.35 -2.72 -9.75
CA ALA A 120 0.04 -2.52 -9.37
C ALA A 120 0.24 -2.59 -7.86
N HIS A 121 -0.63 -1.95 -7.08
CA HIS A 121 -0.61 -2.06 -5.62
C HIS A 121 -0.71 -3.51 -5.16
N GLU A 122 -1.68 -4.25 -5.68
CA GLU A 122 -1.84 -5.68 -5.41
C GLU A 122 -0.57 -6.46 -5.73
N ARG A 123 0.00 -6.24 -6.91
CA ARG A 123 1.17 -6.99 -7.37
C ARG A 123 2.42 -6.72 -6.55
N LEU A 124 2.70 -5.46 -6.21
CA LEU A 124 3.88 -5.10 -5.43
C LEU A 124 3.77 -5.54 -3.97
N MET A 125 2.60 -5.38 -3.34
CA MET A 125 2.36 -5.88 -1.99
C MET A 125 2.54 -7.39 -1.90
N ARG A 126 1.98 -8.14 -2.85
CA ARG A 126 2.13 -9.58 -2.93
C ARG A 126 3.59 -9.99 -3.08
N ALA A 127 4.33 -9.33 -3.98
CA ALA A 127 5.73 -9.63 -4.21
C ALA A 127 6.58 -9.48 -2.94
N ASN A 128 6.38 -8.42 -2.17
CA ASN A 128 7.15 -8.19 -0.95
C ASN A 128 6.66 -9.03 0.23
N LEU A 129 5.35 -9.03 0.51
CA LEU A 129 4.79 -9.57 1.75
C LEU A 129 4.51 -11.07 1.70
N VAL A 130 4.16 -11.60 0.52
CA VAL A 130 3.81 -13.03 0.33
C VAL A 130 4.97 -13.79 -0.32
N GLU A 131 5.56 -13.26 -1.38
CA GLU A 131 6.61 -13.91 -2.15
C GLU A 131 8.02 -13.61 -1.62
N ALA A 132 8.14 -12.73 -0.64
CA ALA A 132 9.40 -12.27 -0.04
C ALA A 132 10.44 -11.80 -1.07
N ARG A 133 9.98 -11.20 -2.17
CA ARG A 133 10.86 -10.69 -3.22
C ARG A 133 11.48 -9.36 -2.81
N THR A 134 12.73 -9.18 -3.17
CA THR A 134 13.41 -7.88 -3.07
C THR A 134 12.94 -6.98 -4.20
N LEU A 135 12.35 -5.83 -3.87
CA LEU A 135 11.85 -4.87 -4.86
C LEU A 135 12.97 -3.94 -5.36
N ASP A 136 14.02 -4.51 -5.90
CA ASP A 136 15.08 -3.79 -6.60
C ASP A 136 14.64 -3.35 -8.01
N THR A 137 15.45 -2.56 -8.68
CA THR A 137 15.11 -2.04 -10.01
C THR A 137 14.73 -3.12 -11.02
N PRO A 138 15.50 -4.21 -11.20
CA PRO A 138 15.10 -5.28 -12.14
C PRO A 138 13.76 -5.92 -11.77
N THR A 139 13.52 -6.16 -10.48
CA THR A 139 12.27 -6.75 -10.00
C THR A 139 11.07 -5.82 -10.24
N LEU A 140 11.22 -4.52 -9.98
CA LEU A 140 10.16 -3.54 -10.26
C LEU A 140 9.81 -3.48 -11.75
N VAL A 141 10.81 -3.54 -12.63
CA VAL A 141 10.60 -3.60 -14.09
C VAL A 141 9.83 -4.86 -14.49
N GLU A 142 10.22 -6.01 -13.96
CA GLU A 142 9.56 -7.29 -14.22
C GLU A 142 8.09 -7.27 -13.74
N LEU A 143 7.86 -6.86 -12.50
CA LEU A 143 6.52 -6.82 -11.91
C LEU A 143 5.58 -5.85 -12.65
N ALA A 144 6.10 -4.70 -13.07
CA ALA A 144 5.34 -3.74 -13.88
C ALA A 144 4.99 -4.33 -15.25
N ALA A 145 5.91 -5.04 -15.88
CA ALA A 145 5.67 -5.72 -17.16
C ALA A 145 4.60 -6.81 -17.04
N GLU A 146 4.60 -7.60 -15.96
CA GLU A 146 3.59 -8.63 -15.70
C GLU A 146 2.16 -8.06 -15.71
N ILE A 147 1.96 -6.84 -15.26
CA ILE A 147 0.64 -6.20 -15.20
C ILE A 147 0.30 -5.36 -16.44
N GLY A 148 1.20 -5.28 -17.41
CA GLY A 148 0.96 -4.61 -18.68
C GLY A 148 1.60 -3.23 -18.84
N VAL A 149 2.48 -2.80 -17.93
CA VAL A 149 3.29 -1.59 -18.11
C VAL A 149 4.54 -1.92 -18.90
N PRO A 150 4.83 -1.25 -20.03
CA PRO A 150 6.01 -1.56 -20.84
C PRO A 150 7.31 -1.44 -20.03
N ALA A 151 8.18 -2.45 -20.12
CA ALA A 151 9.43 -2.50 -19.39
C ALA A 151 10.31 -1.25 -19.61
N GLN A 152 10.39 -0.77 -20.87
CA GLN A 152 11.15 0.42 -21.22
C GLN A 152 10.65 1.70 -20.52
N GLU A 153 9.35 1.82 -20.29
CA GLU A 153 8.80 2.96 -19.55
C GLU A 153 9.21 2.90 -18.07
N THR A 154 9.14 1.74 -17.46
CA THR A 154 9.56 1.54 -16.07
C THR A 154 11.07 1.79 -15.91
N GLU A 155 11.89 1.28 -16.82
CA GLU A 155 13.33 1.53 -16.85
C GLU A 155 13.65 3.03 -16.98
N ARG A 156 12.95 3.74 -17.86
CA ARG A 156 13.10 5.20 -18.04
C ARG A 156 12.74 5.96 -16.76
N VAL A 157 11.61 5.63 -16.16
CA VAL A 157 11.16 6.25 -14.90
C VAL A 157 12.17 6.03 -13.79
N LEU A 158 12.67 4.81 -13.61
CA LEU A 158 13.63 4.47 -12.57
C LEU A 158 15.04 5.07 -12.81
N ALA A 159 15.40 5.31 -14.06
CA ALA A 159 16.66 5.99 -14.40
C ALA A 159 16.61 7.52 -14.22
N GLY A 160 15.42 8.11 -14.17
CA GLY A 160 15.19 9.53 -14.03
C GLY A 160 14.48 9.90 -12.73
N ASP A 161 13.72 10.99 -12.75
CA ASP A 161 12.98 11.53 -11.61
C ASP A 161 11.46 11.65 -11.87
N GLU A 162 10.98 11.07 -12.96
CA GLU A 162 9.55 11.06 -13.29
C GLU A 162 8.73 10.50 -12.11
N TYR A 163 7.56 11.11 -11.87
CA TYR A 163 6.64 10.80 -10.77
C TYR A 163 7.16 11.08 -9.34
N ALA A 164 8.37 11.63 -9.18
CA ALA A 164 8.86 12.03 -7.86
C ALA A 164 8.02 13.16 -7.25
N HIS A 165 7.52 14.08 -8.09
CA HIS A 165 6.64 15.15 -7.66
C HIS A 165 5.30 14.61 -7.15
N GLU A 166 4.67 13.71 -7.89
CA GLU A 166 3.39 13.08 -7.56
C GLU A 166 3.46 12.31 -6.24
N VAL A 167 4.54 11.56 -6.02
CA VAL A 167 4.77 10.87 -4.74
C VAL A 167 4.86 11.86 -3.58
N ARG A 168 5.60 12.96 -3.74
CA ARG A 168 5.73 13.99 -2.70
C ARG A 168 4.42 14.75 -2.47
N GLU A 169 3.62 14.95 -3.51
CA GLU A 169 2.29 15.57 -3.37
C GLU A 169 1.35 14.68 -2.54
N ASP A 170 1.39 13.36 -2.74
CA ASP A 170 0.64 12.42 -1.90
C ASP A 170 1.04 12.53 -0.42
N PHE A 171 2.35 12.69 -0.12
CA PHE A 171 2.83 12.92 1.25
C PHE A 171 2.33 14.25 1.81
N SER A 172 2.30 15.29 0.98
CA SER A 172 1.79 16.60 1.38
C SER A 172 0.30 16.55 1.69
N GLN A 173 -0.46 15.84 0.86
CA GLN A 173 -1.89 15.63 1.09
C GLN A 173 -2.16 14.83 2.36
N ALA A 174 -1.37 13.77 2.62
CA ALA A 174 -1.45 13.02 3.87
C ALA A 174 -1.28 13.93 5.10
N ARG A 175 -0.28 14.82 5.06
CA ARG A 175 -0.07 15.78 6.15
C ARG A 175 -1.25 16.74 6.32
N ARG A 176 -1.85 17.23 5.23
CA ARG A 176 -3.03 18.10 5.29
C ARG A 176 -4.23 17.40 5.94
N TYR A 177 -4.39 16.11 5.72
CA TYR A 177 -5.42 15.29 6.38
C TYR A 177 -5.03 14.79 7.79
N GLY A 178 -3.82 15.08 8.27
CA GLY A 178 -3.35 14.60 9.56
C GLY A 178 -3.04 13.11 9.61
N VAL A 179 -2.76 12.49 8.45
CA VAL A 179 -2.41 11.08 8.36
C VAL A 179 -1.04 10.86 8.99
N SER A 180 -0.97 10.06 10.05
CA SER A 180 0.24 9.73 10.78
C SER A 180 0.66 8.26 10.65
N GLY A 181 -0.17 7.44 10.01
CA GLY A 181 0.08 6.02 9.79
C GLY A 181 -0.82 5.48 8.70
N VAL A 182 -0.51 4.29 8.22
CA VAL A 182 -1.21 3.66 7.10
C VAL A 182 -1.62 2.22 7.46
N PRO A 183 -2.67 1.65 6.83
CA PRO A 183 -3.49 2.28 5.79
C PRO A 183 -4.37 3.41 6.35
N PHE A 184 -4.65 4.41 5.54
CA PHE A 184 -5.58 5.46 5.88
C PHE A 184 -6.50 5.72 4.69
N PHE A 185 -7.81 5.75 4.93
CA PHE A 185 -8.85 5.90 3.92
C PHE A 185 -9.58 7.23 4.12
N VAL A 186 -9.76 7.98 3.03
CA VAL A 186 -10.55 9.21 3.04
C VAL A 186 -11.67 9.07 2.03
N LEU A 187 -12.92 9.16 2.50
CA LEU A 187 -14.11 9.03 1.69
C LEU A 187 -14.71 10.41 1.44
N ASN A 188 -14.94 10.76 0.17
CA ASN A 188 -15.51 12.05 -0.27
C ASN A 188 -14.82 13.28 0.34
N SER A 189 -13.53 13.20 0.65
CA SER A 189 -12.75 14.25 1.33
C SER A 189 -13.35 14.70 2.69
N ALA A 190 -14.26 13.92 3.28
CA ALA A 190 -15.02 14.26 4.48
C ALA A 190 -14.88 13.26 5.62
N TYR A 191 -14.75 11.99 5.30
CA TYR A 191 -14.73 10.92 6.31
C TYR A 191 -13.40 10.17 6.27
N GLY A 192 -12.76 9.99 7.42
CA GLY A 192 -11.51 9.26 7.56
C GLY A 192 -11.71 7.91 8.27
N VAL A 193 -11.07 6.87 7.76
CA VAL A 193 -10.94 5.56 8.43
C VAL A 193 -9.46 5.27 8.59
N SER A 194 -9.01 5.16 9.84
CA SER A 194 -7.62 4.90 10.17
C SER A 194 -7.38 3.42 10.45
N GLY A 195 -6.40 2.84 9.76
CA GLY A 195 -5.97 1.48 9.98
C GLY A 195 -6.77 0.42 9.22
N ALA A 196 -6.36 -0.82 9.37
CA ALA A 196 -7.04 -1.99 8.82
C ALA A 196 -8.23 -2.38 9.70
N GLN A 197 -9.26 -1.55 9.70
CA GLN A 197 -10.48 -1.76 10.49
C GLN A 197 -11.24 -3.02 10.03
N PRO A 198 -12.14 -3.56 10.86
CA PRO A 198 -13.04 -4.63 10.42
C PRO A 198 -13.87 -4.22 9.19
N THR A 199 -14.25 -5.18 8.36
CA THR A 199 -15.06 -4.96 7.16
C THR A 199 -16.31 -4.13 7.43
N GLU A 200 -16.97 -4.34 8.56
CA GLU A 200 -18.19 -3.62 8.97
C GLU A 200 -17.97 -2.12 9.12
N VAL A 201 -16.78 -1.70 9.56
CA VAL A 201 -16.42 -0.28 9.69
C VAL A 201 -16.31 0.37 8.31
N PHE A 202 -15.70 -0.30 7.36
CA PHE A 202 -15.64 0.16 5.96
C PHE A 202 -17.04 0.21 5.33
N ALA A 203 -17.87 -0.81 5.57
CA ALA A 203 -19.24 -0.83 5.07
C ALA A 203 -20.07 0.35 5.60
N GLN A 204 -19.96 0.66 6.89
CA GLN A 204 -20.62 1.83 7.48
C GLN A 204 -20.11 3.15 6.91
N ALA A 205 -18.80 3.28 6.73
CA ALA A 205 -18.19 4.47 6.13
C ALA A 205 -18.67 4.72 4.69
N LEU A 206 -18.75 3.67 3.87
CA LEU A 206 -19.29 3.74 2.50
C LEU A 206 -20.75 4.18 2.49
N GLN A 207 -21.59 3.61 3.36
CA GLN A 207 -23.00 3.99 3.49
C GLN A 207 -23.15 5.46 3.91
N GLN A 208 -22.35 5.89 4.88
CA GLN A 208 -22.37 7.29 5.34
C GLN A 208 -21.94 8.26 4.23
N ALA A 209 -20.87 7.93 3.51
CA ALA A 209 -20.39 8.74 2.41
C ALA A 209 -21.38 8.84 1.23
N ALA A 210 -22.15 7.79 0.99
CA ALA A 210 -23.17 7.77 -0.07
C ALA A 210 -24.41 8.62 0.26
N GLN A 211 -24.66 8.93 1.54
CA GLN A 211 -25.81 9.71 2.01
C GLN A 211 -25.51 11.21 2.12
N GLY A 212 -24.26 11.60 2.13
CA GLY A 212 -23.80 13.00 2.26
C GLY A 212 -23.48 13.61 0.93
#